data_9f3d250b1126ad6e448ab7103b27d34f
#
_entry.id   9f3d250b1126ad6e448ab7103b27d34f
#
_cell.length_a   1.000
_cell.length_b   1.000
_cell.length_c   1.000
_cell.angle_alpha   90.00
_cell.angle_beta   90.00
_cell.angle_gamma   90.00
#
_symmetry.space_group_name_H-M   'P 1'
#
loop_
_entity.id
_entity.type
_entity.pdbx_description
1 polymer ?
#
loop_
_entity_poly.entity_id
_entity_poly.type
_entity_poly.pdbx_seq_one_letter_code
_entity_poly.pdbx_strand_id
1 'polypeptide(L)'
;MESTETTVRTEDEEKRDISVWAGQFVTELLMLEKLAGEMHGISMEVTGVDEKRVLVFEGIYKLAHMLGVKVHERYEPNHDDFPFVFEFKYKSVTFRSIWKEHIKCPEEYIDAKEEDMDVKQ
;
A
#
# COMPACT_ATOMS: atom_id res chain seq x y z
N MET A 1 -18.45 -26.73 30.14
CA MET A 1 -18.03 -26.07 30.09
C MET A 1 -17.13 -25.91 29.44
N GLU A 2 -16.88 -26.04 28.97
CA GLU A 2 -15.96 -25.85 28.35
C GLU A 2 -15.73 -24.68 27.76
N SER A 3 -16.56 -23.96 27.47
CA SER A 3 -16.35 -22.73 26.79
C SER A 3 -15.51 -21.76 27.56
N THR A 4 -15.49 -21.88 28.84
CA THR A 4 -14.67 -20.96 29.61
C THR A 4 -13.20 -21.15 29.35
N GLU A 5 -12.81 -22.35 29.04
CA GLU A 5 -11.40 -22.57 28.81
C GLU A 5 -10.96 -21.91 27.55
N THR A 6 -11.84 -21.74 26.60
CA THR A 6 -11.42 -21.14 25.33
C THR A 6 -11.16 -19.67 25.44
N THR A 7 -11.61 -19.02 26.49
CA THR A 7 -11.43 -17.59 26.64
C THR A 7 -10.23 -17.24 27.48
N VAL A 8 -9.62 -18.20 28.12
CA VAL A 8 -8.47 -17.94 28.97
C VAL A 8 -7.25 -18.62 28.38
N ARG A 9 -6.31 -17.83 27.99
CA ARG A 9 -5.07 -18.33 27.40
C ARG A 9 -3.91 -17.98 28.32
N THR A 10 -2.94 -18.85 28.39
CA THR A 10 -1.74 -18.56 29.17
C THR A 10 -0.89 -17.54 28.42
N GLU A 11 -0.04 -16.88 29.18
CA GLU A 11 0.89 -15.93 28.59
C GLU A 11 1.83 -16.63 27.61
N ASP A 12 2.21 -17.86 27.92
CA ASP A 12 3.10 -18.61 27.04
C ASP A 12 2.42 -18.93 25.71
N GLU A 13 1.15 -19.26 25.75
CA GLU A 13 0.41 -19.54 24.52
C GLU A 13 0.31 -18.31 23.66
N GLU A 14 0.05 -17.17 24.28
CA GLU A 14 -0.04 -15.92 23.53
C GLU A 14 1.29 -15.55 22.88
N LYS A 15 2.38 -15.73 23.62
CA LYS A 15 3.70 -15.44 23.09
C LYS A 15 4.03 -16.34 21.91
N ARG A 16 3.63 -17.60 22.01
CA ARG A 16 3.90 -18.54 20.94
C ARG A 16 3.14 -18.16 19.67
N ASP A 17 1.86 -17.79 19.83
CA ASP A 17 1.04 -17.41 18.70
C ASP A 17 1.57 -16.14 18.04
N ILE A 18 1.96 -15.17 18.84
CA ILE A 18 2.50 -13.92 18.30
C ILE A 18 3.80 -14.18 17.57
N SER A 19 4.64 -15.07 18.11
CA SER A 19 5.90 -15.39 17.45
C SER A 19 5.68 -16.03 16.10
N VAL A 20 4.72 -16.95 16.00
CA VAL A 20 4.40 -17.59 14.73
C VAL A 20 3.88 -16.56 13.74
N TRP A 21 2.97 -15.72 14.20
CA TRP A 21 2.38 -14.69 13.36
C TRP A 21 3.46 -13.72 12.87
N ALA A 22 4.33 -13.29 13.77
CA ALA A 22 5.38 -12.34 13.40
C ALA A 22 6.33 -12.93 12.38
N GLY A 23 6.67 -14.20 12.54
CA GLY A 23 7.53 -14.87 11.59
C GLY A 23 6.91 -14.93 10.21
N GLN A 24 5.62 -15.25 10.15
CA GLN A 24 4.92 -15.30 8.89
C GLN A 24 4.83 -13.91 8.26
N PHE A 25 4.54 -12.90 9.08
CA PHE A 25 4.45 -11.53 8.59
C PHE A 25 5.77 -11.08 7.98
N VAL A 26 6.88 -11.35 8.67
CA VAL A 26 8.20 -10.98 8.16
C VAL A 26 8.49 -11.69 6.85
N THR A 27 8.16 -12.98 6.77
CA THR A 27 8.39 -13.73 5.55
C THR A 27 7.63 -13.12 4.37
N GLU A 28 6.37 -12.79 4.59
CA GLU A 28 5.57 -12.22 3.51
C GLU A 28 6.04 -10.81 3.14
N LEU A 29 6.48 -10.04 4.13
CA LEU A 29 7.00 -8.71 3.85
C LEU A 29 8.26 -8.78 3.01
N LEU A 30 9.15 -9.71 3.32
CA LEU A 30 10.39 -9.85 2.54
C LEU A 30 10.09 -10.32 1.12
N MET A 31 9.09 -11.18 0.95
CA MET A 31 8.68 -11.59 -0.38
C MET A 31 8.12 -10.42 -1.16
N LEU A 32 7.36 -9.55 -0.49
CA LEU A 32 6.81 -8.38 -1.16
C LEU A 32 7.92 -7.44 -1.61
N GLU A 33 8.93 -7.23 -0.77
CA GLU A 33 10.05 -6.39 -1.13
C GLU A 33 10.81 -6.95 -2.33
N LYS A 34 10.95 -8.27 -2.35
CA LYS A 34 11.64 -8.91 -3.47
C LYS A 34 10.87 -8.70 -4.76
N LEU A 35 9.56 -8.89 -4.70
CA LEU A 35 8.72 -8.71 -5.87
C LEU A 35 8.78 -7.28 -6.37
N ALA A 36 8.74 -6.32 -5.45
CA ALA A 36 8.83 -4.92 -5.83
C ALA A 36 10.14 -4.62 -6.53
N GLY A 37 11.23 -5.19 -6.02
CA GLY A 37 12.53 -4.99 -6.65
C GLY A 37 12.59 -5.57 -8.04
N GLU A 38 11.90 -6.71 -8.26
CA GLU A 38 11.89 -7.32 -9.58
C GLU A 38 11.09 -6.50 -10.58
N MET A 39 10.23 -5.62 -10.09
CA MET A 39 9.43 -4.79 -10.99
C MET A 39 10.11 -3.47 -11.34
N HIS A 40 11.37 -3.32 -11.01
CA HIS A 40 12.20 -2.16 -11.36
C HIS A 40 11.50 -0.81 -11.15
N GLY A 41 12.07 -0.01 -10.30
CA GLY A 41 11.56 1.35 -10.09
C GLY A 41 10.33 1.43 -9.22
N ILE A 42 10.03 0.36 -8.50
CA ILE A 42 8.94 0.38 -7.53
C ILE A 42 9.53 0.14 -6.16
N SER A 43 9.32 1.09 -5.27
CA SER A 43 9.75 0.98 -3.89
C SER A 43 8.51 0.97 -3.02
N MET A 44 8.39 -0.01 -2.16
CA MET A 44 7.21 -0.17 -1.34
C MET A 44 7.56 -0.28 0.13
N GLU A 45 6.59 0.13 0.93
CA GLU A 45 6.74 0.06 2.38
C GLU A 45 5.35 -0.15 2.97
N VAL A 46 5.24 -1.10 3.88
CA VAL A 46 3.96 -1.35 4.55
C VAL A 46 3.75 -0.28 5.60
N THR A 47 2.69 0.50 5.44
CA THR A 47 2.43 1.62 6.34
C THR A 47 1.50 1.27 7.49
N GLY A 48 0.67 0.24 7.32
CA GLY A 48 -0.23 -0.15 8.39
C GLY A 48 -0.99 -1.39 7.99
N VAL A 49 -1.12 -2.29 8.93
CA VAL A 49 -1.76 -3.57 8.66
C VAL A 49 -3.28 -3.41 8.63
N ASP A 50 -3.81 -2.66 9.59
CA ASP A 50 -5.25 -2.52 9.72
C ASP A 50 -5.88 -1.85 8.52
N GLU A 51 -5.19 -0.90 7.93
CA GLU A 51 -5.71 -0.16 6.80
C GLU A 51 -5.38 -0.84 5.48
N LYS A 52 -4.59 -1.89 5.53
CA LYS A 52 -4.19 -2.58 4.31
C LYS A 52 -3.63 -1.59 3.31
N ARG A 53 -2.63 -0.86 3.74
CA ARG A 53 -2.07 0.20 2.95
C ARG A 53 -0.59 -0.06 2.69
N VAL A 54 -0.18 0.17 1.46
CA VAL A 54 1.21 0.02 1.05
C VAL A 54 1.68 1.36 0.52
N LEU A 55 2.82 1.82 1.02
CA LEU A 55 3.40 3.06 0.53
C LEU A 55 4.36 2.73 -0.60
N VAL A 56 4.12 3.35 -1.75
CA VAL A 56 4.93 3.17 -2.93
C VAL A 56 5.72 4.45 -3.14
N PHE A 57 7.05 4.39 -2.99
CA PHE A 57 7.85 5.59 -3.14
C PHE A 57 8.01 6.00 -4.59
N GLU A 58 8.15 5.04 -5.47
CA GLU A 58 8.33 5.33 -6.89
C GLU A 58 7.56 4.31 -7.70
N GLY A 59 7.16 4.73 -8.89
CA GLY A 59 6.58 3.78 -9.83
C GLY A 59 5.11 3.47 -9.61
N ILE A 60 4.38 4.37 -8.95
CA ILE A 60 2.97 4.08 -8.69
C ILE A 60 2.18 3.98 -10.01
N TYR A 61 2.51 4.78 -11.01
CA TYR A 61 1.82 4.70 -12.29
C TYR A 61 2.18 3.42 -13.03
N LYS A 62 3.44 3.01 -12.94
CA LYS A 62 3.86 1.76 -13.54
C LYS A 62 3.13 0.58 -12.91
N LEU A 63 3.06 0.58 -11.58
CA LEU A 63 2.39 -0.50 -10.87
C LEU A 63 0.91 -0.55 -11.24
N ALA A 64 0.26 0.61 -11.26
CA ALA A 64 -1.16 0.66 -11.63
C ALA A 64 -1.37 0.17 -13.05
N HIS A 65 -0.48 0.57 -13.96
CA HIS A 65 -0.55 0.13 -15.35
C HIS A 65 -0.48 -1.41 -15.42
N MET A 66 0.44 -2.00 -14.69
CA MET A 66 0.61 -3.44 -14.73
C MET A 66 -0.58 -4.16 -14.10
N LEU A 67 -1.26 -3.53 -13.18
CA LEU A 67 -2.42 -4.14 -12.53
C LEU A 67 -3.74 -3.79 -13.23
N GLY A 68 -3.69 -2.93 -14.24
CA GLY A 68 -4.88 -2.58 -14.98
C GLY A 68 -5.84 -1.67 -14.23
N VAL A 69 -5.31 -0.84 -13.32
CA VAL A 69 -6.13 0.09 -12.54
C VAL A 69 -5.63 1.50 -12.78
N LYS A 70 -6.35 2.48 -12.26
CA LYS A 70 -6.02 3.88 -12.45
C LYS A 70 -5.66 4.53 -11.14
N VAL A 71 -4.71 5.46 -11.21
CA VAL A 71 -4.23 6.22 -10.05
C VAL A 71 -5.11 7.45 -9.88
N HIS A 72 -5.57 7.66 -8.65
CA HIS A 72 -6.31 8.86 -8.27
C HIS A 72 -5.34 9.85 -7.66
N GLU A 73 -5.35 11.09 -8.18
CA GLU A 73 -4.49 12.14 -7.68
C GLU A 73 -5.30 13.09 -6.80
N ARG A 74 -4.70 13.51 -5.70
CA ARG A 74 -5.37 14.36 -4.75
C ARG A 74 -4.37 15.36 -4.20
N TYR A 75 -4.81 16.60 -4.04
CA TYR A 75 -3.99 17.63 -3.43
C TYR A 75 -4.55 17.92 -2.05
N GLU A 76 -3.72 17.73 -1.03
CA GLU A 76 -4.12 17.96 0.36
C GLU A 76 -3.26 19.05 0.95
N PRO A 77 -3.65 20.31 0.79
CA PRO A 77 -2.82 21.44 1.22
C PRO A 77 -2.55 21.50 2.71
N ASN A 78 -3.38 20.81 3.51
CA ASN A 78 -3.16 20.77 4.96
C ASN A 78 -2.02 19.85 5.35
N HIS A 79 -1.52 19.06 4.43
CA HIS A 79 -0.37 18.23 4.68
C HIS A 79 0.88 19.03 4.34
N ASP A 80 1.58 19.49 5.36
CA ASP A 80 2.67 20.44 5.17
C ASP A 80 3.77 19.93 4.28
N ASP A 81 4.16 18.67 4.48
CA ASP A 81 5.33 18.16 3.79
C ASP A 81 5.02 17.46 2.48
N PHE A 82 3.88 16.78 2.40
CA PHE A 82 3.57 15.96 1.25
C PHE A 82 2.12 16.15 0.84
N PRO A 83 1.82 17.29 0.21
CA PRO A 83 0.42 17.58 -0.14
C PRO A 83 -0.10 16.81 -1.34
N PHE A 84 0.78 16.25 -2.16
CA PHE A 84 0.35 15.52 -3.35
C PHE A 84 0.26 14.05 -3.04
N VAL A 85 -0.94 13.48 -3.18
CA VAL A 85 -1.21 12.09 -2.86
C VAL A 85 -1.69 11.39 -4.13
N PHE A 86 -1.06 10.27 -4.43
CA PHE A 86 -1.40 9.44 -5.57
C PHE A 86 -1.74 8.06 -5.03
N GLU A 87 -2.91 7.55 -5.37
CA GLU A 87 -3.27 6.25 -4.80
C GLU A 87 -4.23 5.50 -5.69
N PHE A 88 -4.23 4.19 -5.53
CA PHE A 88 -5.21 3.34 -6.17
C PHE A 88 -5.48 2.16 -5.23
N LYS A 89 -6.59 1.49 -5.48
CA LYS A 89 -6.96 0.32 -4.68
C LYS A 89 -6.94 -0.90 -5.58
N TYR A 90 -6.36 -1.96 -5.08
CA TYR A 90 -6.33 -3.22 -5.79
C TYR A 90 -6.58 -4.33 -4.80
N LYS A 91 -7.67 -5.07 -4.99
CA LYS A 91 -8.04 -6.19 -4.12
C LYS A 91 -8.01 -5.82 -2.65
N SER A 92 -8.67 -4.73 -2.31
CA SER A 92 -8.84 -4.27 -0.94
C SER A 92 -7.59 -3.67 -0.31
N VAL A 93 -6.51 -3.57 -1.06
CA VAL A 93 -5.29 -2.95 -0.57
C VAL A 93 -5.12 -1.61 -1.25
N THR A 94 -4.84 -0.57 -0.47
CA THR A 94 -4.60 0.76 -1.00
C THR A 94 -3.11 0.96 -1.20
N PHE A 95 -2.73 1.30 -2.42
CA PHE A 95 -1.35 1.64 -2.74
C PHE A 95 -1.26 3.14 -2.86
N ARG A 96 -0.33 3.74 -2.14
CA ARG A 96 -0.26 5.19 -2.03
C ARG A 96 1.17 5.68 -2.19
N SER A 97 1.30 6.81 -2.89
CA SER A 97 2.58 7.49 -3.04
C SER A 97 2.35 8.96 -2.69
N ILE A 98 3.20 9.52 -1.84
CA ILE A 98 3.04 10.91 -1.40
C ILE A 98 4.29 11.69 -1.78
N TRP A 99 4.10 12.95 -2.19
CA TRP A 99 5.18 13.76 -2.73
C TRP A 99 5.06 15.21 -2.31
N LYS A 100 6.21 15.86 -2.23
CA LYS A 100 6.24 17.31 -1.96
C LYS A 100 5.81 18.10 -3.17
N GLU A 101 6.10 17.59 -4.35
CA GLU A 101 5.76 18.26 -5.59
C GLU A 101 4.99 17.29 -6.47
N HIS A 102 4.19 17.85 -7.35
CA HIS A 102 3.40 17.01 -8.24
C HIS A 102 4.30 16.22 -9.17
N ILE A 103 4.04 14.92 -9.28
CA ILE A 103 4.74 14.08 -10.23
C ILE A 103 3.83 13.87 -11.44
N LYS A 104 4.45 13.85 -12.59
CA LYS A 104 3.71 13.70 -13.83
C LYS A 104 3.63 12.23 -14.20
N CYS A 105 2.48 11.82 -14.71
CA CYS A 105 2.31 10.46 -15.18
C CYS A 105 3.14 10.26 -16.44
N PRO A 106 4.03 9.28 -16.47
CA PRO A 106 4.77 9.00 -17.70
C PRO A 106 3.82 8.65 -18.83
N GLU A 107 4.19 9.08 -20.05
CA GLU A 107 3.32 8.84 -21.19
C GLU A 107 3.08 7.36 -21.43
N GLU A 108 4.06 6.54 -21.16
CA GLU A 108 3.93 5.11 -21.39
C GLU A 108 2.92 4.46 -20.45
N TYR A 109 2.54 5.15 -19.38
CA TYR A 109 1.56 4.64 -18.43
C TYR A 109 0.31 5.51 -18.36
N ILE A 110 0.04 6.26 -19.42
CA ILE A 110 -1.07 7.22 -19.39
C ILE A 110 -2.42 6.55 -19.18
N ASP A 111 -2.53 5.28 -19.52
CA ASP A 111 -3.75 4.54 -19.29
C ASP A 111 -3.99 4.30 -17.80
N ALA A 112 -2.96 4.48 -16.98
CA ALA A 112 -3.11 4.32 -15.53
C ALA A 112 -3.45 5.63 -14.84
N LYS A 113 -3.60 6.72 -15.60
CA LYS A 113 -3.98 8.00 -15.01
C LYS A 113 -5.47 8.16 -15.07
N GLU A 114 -6.07 8.53 -13.94
CA GLU A 114 -7.50 8.77 -13.89
C GLU A 114 -7.82 10.04 -14.66
N GLU A 115 -8.92 10.03 -15.37
CA GLU A 115 -9.32 11.21 -16.11
C GLU A 115 -9.65 12.34 -15.16
N ASP A 116 -9.23 13.53 -15.55
CA ASP A 116 -9.49 14.71 -14.74
C ASP A 116 -10.86 15.26 -15.12
N MET A 117 -11.85 14.91 -14.32
CA MET A 117 -13.21 15.33 -14.59
C MET A 117 -13.39 16.83 -14.41
N ASP A 118 -12.51 17.44 -13.63
CA ASP A 118 -12.63 18.88 -13.40
C ASP A 118 -12.34 19.69 -14.63
N VAL A 119 -11.50 19.17 -15.48
CA VAL A 119 -11.11 19.91 -16.69
C VAL A 119 -12.33 20.17 -17.56
N LYS A 120 -13.31 19.32 -17.47
CA LYS A 120 -14.50 19.47 -18.29
C LYS A 120 -15.42 20.59 -17.83
N GLN A 121 -15.19 21.07 -16.66
CA GLN A 121 -15.96 22.18 -16.13
C GLN A 121 -15.51 23.49 -16.73
#